data_4690586aa4570b13ecad5f00af0c9289
#
_entry.id   4690586aa4570b13ecad5f00af0c9289
#
_cell.length_a   1.000
_cell.length_b   1.000
_cell.length_c   1.000
_cell.angle_alpha   90.00
_cell.angle_beta   90.00
_cell.angle_gamma   90.00
#
_symmetry.space_group_name_H-M   'P 1'
#
loop_
_entity.id
_entity.type
_entity.pdbx_description
1 polymer ?
#
loop_
_entity_poly.entity_id
_entity_poly.type
_entity_poly.pdbx_seq_one_letter_code
_entity_poly.pdbx_strand_id
1 'polypeptide(L)'
;MMQLLRRLADQGRTIILVTHATANITLCDRVVFLGQGGRLCYFGSPQDSLKFFGVNTGDFADIYNKLEEEKTVLHEAKRFQNSPDHQRYIANHLSHPTSQQTSNLSPKKVSQNPFKQLTLLTRRYFDLTRRDLVNLALALLTAPIGISLIPLAIRDKNPLILGSEPDPSLAPLALRVLFVFTCAAIWVGLSSSLQEIVKEAAIFLRERLVNLGLIPYLGSKVLILGSLALLQTLLMVGVILIGFKSPEPNLISWQLGVGITTFLTLLTCMSLGLMVSALVKNSQQANSALPLLLLPQIIFSGVLFKMEGIASKVSWLMLSRWSVGAYGSLVNVNAMIPAPTKFPNGTTLPQPFEATPVYDPTWHNLNLNFGLLLLHTSVYLTVTFWLQKRKDIF
;
A
#
# COMPACT_ATOMS: atom_id res chain seq x y z
N MET A 1 12.19 -19.83 21.04
CA MET A 1 10.94 -20.22 20.36
C MET A 1 10.32 -21.48 20.99
N MET A 2 11.02 -22.62 21.08
CA MET A 2 10.47 -23.88 21.65
C MET A 2 9.93 -23.75 23.07
N GLN A 3 10.60 -23.05 23.97
CA GLN A 3 10.10 -22.78 25.33
C GLN A 3 8.78 -21.99 25.35
N LEU A 4 8.59 -21.03 24.40
CA LEU A 4 7.33 -20.31 24.26
C LEU A 4 6.19 -21.25 23.82
N LEU A 5 6.48 -22.11 22.84
CA LEU A 5 5.52 -23.11 22.37
C LEU A 5 5.14 -24.09 23.49
N ARG A 6 6.12 -24.52 24.31
CA ARG A 6 5.88 -25.36 25.48
C ARG A 6 4.91 -24.69 26.44
N ARG A 7 5.14 -23.43 26.82
CA ARG A 7 4.22 -22.69 27.70
C ARG A 7 2.81 -22.57 27.15
N LEU A 8 2.67 -22.42 25.82
CA LEU A 8 1.36 -22.38 25.18
C LEU A 8 0.66 -23.75 25.19
N ALA A 9 1.43 -24.84 25.05
CA ALA A 9 0.90 -26.21 25.16
C ALA A 9 0.43 -26.49 26.60
N ASP A 10 1.19 -26.05 27.60
CA ASP A 10 0.83 -26.20 29.03
C ASP A 10 -0.44 -25.43 29.40
N GLN A 11 -0.87 -24.46 28.58
CA GLN A 11 -2.17 -23.78 28.70
C GLN A 11 -3.35 -24.55 28.06
N GLY A 12 -3.15 -25.82 27.69
CA GLY A 12 -4.18 -26.67 27.10
C GLY A 12 -4.32 -26.57 25.58
N ARG A 13 -3.32 -26.02 24.88
CA ARG A 13 -3.34 -25.91 23.41
C ARG A 13 -2.59 -27.11 22.79
N THR A 14 -3.15 -27.66 21.72
CA THR A 14 -2.43 -28.62 20.88
C THR A 14 -1.58 -27.86 19.87
N ILE A 15 -0.29 -28.10 19.89
CA ILE A 15 0.68 -27.46 18.99
C ILE A 15 1.36 -28.52 18.14
N ILE A 16 1.23 -28.39 16.83
CA ILE A 16 1.93 -29.23 15.84
C ILE A 16 2.97 -28.35 15.14
N LEU A 17 4.23 -28.73 15.26
CA LEU A 17 5.37 -28.01 14.66
C LEU A 17 6.09 -28.89 13.67
N VAL A 18 6.25 -28.41 12.45
CA VAL A 18 7.14 -29.01 11.44
C VAL A 18 8.44 -28.23 11.45
N THR A 19 9.56 -28.91 11.71
CA THR A 19 10.87 -28.28 11.82
C THR A 19 11.97 -29.26 11.41
N HIS A 20 13.06 -28.71 10.92
CA HIS A 20 14.33 -29.44 10.72
C HIS A 20 15.34 -29.13 11.83
N ALA A 21 15.02 -28.22 12.76
CA ALA A 21 15.88 -27.87 13.87
C ALA A 21 15.71 -28.88 15.01
N THR A 22 16.76 -29.66 15.29
CA THR A 22 16.78 -30.73 16.28
C THR A 22 16.98 -30.23 17.72
N ALA A 23 17.45 -28.99 17.88
CA ALA A 23 17.66 -28.39 19.18
C ALA A 23 16.36 -28.29 19.98
N ASN A 24 16.35 -28.79 21.19
CA ASN A 24 15.21 -28.78 22.11
C ASN A 24 13.98 -29.62 21.69
N ILE A 25 14.12 -30.61 20.82
CA ILE A 25 13.07 -31.58 20.50
C ILE A 25 12.55 -32.29 21.77
N THR A 26 13.40 -32.46 22.76
CA THR A 26 13.07 -33.07 24.06
C THR A 26 11.96 -32.33 24.84
N LEU A 27 11.66 -31.08 24.46
CA LEU A 27 10.55 -30.32 25.03
C LEU A 27 9.17 -30.72 24.46
N CYS A 28 9.14 -31.53 23.40
CA CYS A 28 7.90 -32.02 22.81
C CYS A 28 7.37 -33.25 23.56
N ASP A 29 6.06 -33.38 23.67
CA ASP A 29 5.43 -34.58 24.22
C ASP A 29 5.55 -35.76 23.26
N ARG A 30 5.52 -35.50 21.95
CA ARG A 30 5.60 -36.48 20.88
C ARG A 30 6.43 -35.96 19.70
N VAL A 31 7.09 -36.87 19.02
CA VAL A 31 7.79 -36.60 17.77
C VAL A 31 7.31 -37.56 16.68
N VAL A 32 7.30 -37.07 15.48
CA VAL A 32 7.00 -37.84 14.26
C VAL A 32 8.21 -37.75 13.36
N PHE A 33 8.77 -38.88 12.95
CA PHE A 33 9.81 -38.95 11.92
C PHE A 33 9.17 -39.51 10.65
N LEU A 34 9.20 -38.67 9.60
CA LEU A 34 8.77 -39.05 8.26
C LEU A 34 10.00 -39.18 7.37
N GLY A 35 10.15 -40.32 6.74
CA GLY A 35 11.17 -40.55 5.73
C GLY A 35 10.72 -40.13 4.34
N GLN A 36 11.58 -40.31 3.35
CA GLN A 36 11.34 -40.00 1.95
C GLN A 36 10.01 -40.62 1.47
N GLY A 37 9.23 -39.85 0.68
CA GLY A 37 7.89 -40.23 0.25
C GLY A 37 6.81 -40.17 1.33
N GLY A 38 7.07 -39.45 2.46
CA GLY A 38 6.08 -39.27 3.53
C GLY A 38 5.83 -40.51 4.37
N ARG A 39 6.74 -41.50 4.36
CA ARG A 39 6.59 -42.74 5.11
C ARG A 39 6.80 -42.52 6.59
N LEU A 40 5.89 -43.01 7.43
CA LEU A 40 5.98 -42.91 8.88
C LEU A 40 7.03 -43.91 9.39
N CYS A 41 8.17 -43.39 9.87
CA CYS A 41 9.26 -44.18 10.42
C CYS A 41 9.23 -44.27 11.95
N TYR A 42 8.63 -43.31 12.63
CA TYR A 42 8.46 -43.33 14.07
C TYR A 42 7.39 -42.33 14.52
N PHE A 43 6.66 -42.68 15.57
CA PHE A 43 5.78 -41.80 16.34
C PHE A 43 5.83 -42.20 17.81
N GLY A 44 6.26 -41.28 18.67
CA GLY A 44 6.35 -41.57 20.09
C GLY A 44 7.08 -40.47 20.88
N SER A 45 7.63 -40.82 22.04
CA SER A 45 8.42 -39.88 22.84
C SER A 45 9.74 -39.55 22.17
N PRO A 46 10.31 -38.33 22.35
CA PRO A 46 11.61 -37.98 21.83
C PRO A 46 12.74 -38.94 22.30
N GLN A 47 12.74 -39.30 23.57
CA GLN A 47 13.78 -40.14 24.17
C GLN A 47 13.77 -41.57 23.65
N ASP A 48 12.56 -42.13 23.40
CA ASP A 48 12.43 -43.49 22.88
C ASP A 48 12.80 -43.55 21.39
N SER A 49 12.67 -42.42 20.66
CA SER A 49 13.07 -42.37 19.26
C SER A 49 14.58 -42.61 19.07
N LEU A 50 15.42 -42.03 19.95
CA LEU A 50 16.89 -42.29 19.91
C LEU A 50 17.21 -43.75 20.09
N LYS A 51 16.52 -44.43 21.04
CA LYS A 51 16.68 -45.88 21.27
C LYS A 51 16.18 -46.68 20.06
N PHE A 52 15.01 -46.30 19.51
CA PHE A 52 14.44 -46.97 18.35
C PHE A 52 15.40 -46.92 17.15
N PHE A 53 15.98 -45.77 16.83
CA PHE A 53 16.92 -45.66 15.72
C PHE A 53 18.36 -46.09 16.07
N GLY A 54 18.64 -46.49 17.33
CA GLY A 54 19.99 -46.93 17.77
C GLY A 54 21.01 -45.80 17.68
N VAL A 55 20.61 -44.57 18.01
CA VAL A 55 21.49 -43.39 18.03
C VAL A 55 22.01 -43.20 19.43
N ASN A 56 23.34 -43.40 19.59
CA ASN A 56 24.01 -43.30 20.90
C ASN A 56 24.57 -41.92 21.19
N THR A 57 24.66 -41.05 20.18
CA THR A 57 25.17 -39.68 20.31
C THR A 57 24.25 -38.73 21.06
N GLY A 58 22.99 -39.07 21.18
CA GLY A 58 21.95 -38.19 21.72
C GLY A 58 21.50 -37.06 20.76
N ASP A 59 22.12 -37.00 19.56
CA ASP A 59 21.75 -36.01 18.56
C ASP A 59 20.66 -36.55 17.60
N PHE A 60 19.55 -35.86 17.56
CA PHE A 60 18.44 -36.19 16.64
C PHE A 60 18.79 -35.96 15.16
N ALA A 61 19.84 -35.19 14.86
CA ALA A 61 20.31 -35.00 13.49
C ALA A 61 20.78 -36.32 12.86
N ASP A 62 21.33 -37.24 13.64
CA ASP A 62 21.77 -38.53 13.15
C ASP A 62 20.60 -39.42 12.67
N ILE A 63 19.39 -39.20 13.18
CA ILE A 63 18.18 -39.87 12.68
C ILE A 63 17.86 -39.42 11.25
N TYR A 64 18.02 -38.12 10.94
CA TYR A 64 17.79 -37.61 9.59
C TYR A 64 18.79 -38.24 8.60
N ASN A 65 20.08 -38.31 8.97
CA ASN A 65 21.09 -38.91 8.13
C ASN A 65 20.76 -40.41 7.82
N LYS A 66 20.21 -41.13 8.81
CA LYS A 66 19.77 -42.52 8.61
C LYS A 66 18.54 -42.64 7.68
N LEU A 67 17.69 -41.62 7.63
CA LEU A 67 16.45 -41.60 6.85
C LEU A 67 16.61 -40.95 5.46
N GLU A 68 17.85 -40.65 5.03
CA GLU A 68 18.10 -40.15 3.66
C GLU A 68 18.00 -41.25 2.59
N GLU A 69 18.38 -42.49 2.93
CA GLU A 69 18.39 -43.58 1.98
C GLU A 69 17.01 -44.27 1.91
N GLU A 70 16.43 -44.36 0.72
CA GLU A 70 15.09 -44.93 0.50
C GLU A 70 14.91 -46.37 1.03
N LYS A 71 15.96 -47.22 0.89
CA LYS A 71 15.93 -48.60 1.39
C LYS A 71 15.84 -48.62 2.91
N THR A 72 16.58 -47.78 3.57
CA THR A 72 16.57 -47.62 5.03
C THR A 72 15.24 -47.08 5.53
N VAL A 73 14.60 -46.10 4.81
CA VAL A 73 13.28 -45.62 5.11
C VAL A 73 12.23 -46.73 5.03
N LEU A 74 12.27 -47.57 4.02
CA LEU A 74 11.34 -48.70 3.87
C LEU A 74 11.48 -49.73 5.00
N HIS A 75 12.72 -50.02 5.39
CA HIS A 75 13.02 -50.93 6.49
C HIS A 75 12.51 -50.36 7.83
N GLU A 76 12.84 -49.10 8.15
CA GLU A 76 12.47 -48.49 9.41
C GLU A 76 10.94 -48.25 9.51
N ALA A 77 10.26 -47.93 8.41
CA ALA A 77 8.80 -47.81 8.39
C ALA A 77 8.10 -49.13 8.71
N LYS A 78 8.58 -50.27 8.08
CA LYS A 78 8.07 -51.59 8.40
C LYS A 78 8.40 -52.04 9.83
N ARG A 79 9.60 -51.73 10.28
CA ARG A 79 10.02 -51.99 11.69
C ARG A 79 9.15 -51.28 12.69
N PHE A 80 8.81 -49.99 12.39
CA PHE A 80 7.92 -49.22 13.25
C PHE A 80 6.50 -49.79 13.27
N GLN A 81 5.94 -50.18 12.13
CA GLN A 81 4.61 -50.83 12.04
C GLN A 81 4.50 -52.07 12.94
N ASN A 82 5.58 -52.81 13.12
CA ASN A 82 5.64 -54.01 13.97
C ASN A 82 6.13 -53.73 15.41
N SER A 83 6.33 -52.45 15.77
CA SER A 83 6.84 -52.08 17.07
C SER A 83 5.77 -51.95 18.14
N PRO A 84 6.10 -52.11 19.42
CA PRO A 84 5.17 -51.86 20.54
C PRO A 84 4.68 -50.40 20.53
N ASP A 85 5.49 -49.47 20.09
CA ASP A 85 5.13 -48.05 20.03
C ASP A 85 4.04 -47.77 19.01
N HIS A 86 4.08 -48.41 17.84
CA HIS A 86 2.99 -48.33 16.88
C HIS A 86 1.69 -48.84 17.44
N GLN A 87 1.71 -49.97 18.18
CA GLN A 87 0.52 -50.53 18.82
C GLN A 87 0.01 -49.62 19.90
N ARG A 88 0.88 -49.07 20.73
CA ARG A 88 0.56 -48.18 21.84
C ARG A 88 0.00 -46.83 21.39
N TYR A 89 0.60 -46.21 20.40
CA TYR A 89 0.29 -44.82 20.02
C TYR A 89 -0.65 -44.71 18.84
N ILE A 90 -0.77 -45.74 18.00
CA ILE A 90 -1.57 -45.69 16.77
C ILE A 90 -2.67 -46.79 16.78
N ALA A 91 -2.28 -48.07 16.80
CA ALA A 91 -3.25 -49.15 16.60
C ALA A 91 -4.32 -49.21 17.68
N ASN A 92 -3.96 -49.06 18.97
CA ASN A 92 -4.94 -49.02 20.07
C ASN A 92 -5.88 -47.84 20.00
N HIS A 93 -5.45 -46.71 19.47
CA HIS A 93 -6.32 -45.53 19.29
C HIS A 93 -7.22 -45.62 18.07
N LEU A 94 -6.82 -46.36 17.05
CA LEU A 94 -7.65 -46.61 15.87
C LEU A 94 -8.62 -47.74 16.04
N SER A 95 -8.30 -48.75 16.91
CA SER A 95 -9.14 -49.92 17.16
C SER A 95 -10.28 -49.68 18.12
N HIS A 96 -10.25 -48.65 18.90
CA HIS A 96 -11.45 -48.21 19.60
C HIS A 96 -12.24 -47.30 18.64
N PRO A 97 -13.38 -47.77 18.08
CA PRO A 97 -14.33 -46.85 17.52
C PRO A 97 -14.76 -46.01 18.75
N THR A 98 -14.19 -44.83 18.87
CA THR A 98 -14.77 -43.81 19.74
C THR A 98 -16.25 -43.80 19.39
N SER A 99 -17.09 -44.31 20.31
CA SER A 99 -18.53 -44.24 20.15
C SER A 99 -18.79 -42.85 19.59
N GLN A 100 -19.43 -42.83 18.45
CA GLN A 100 -19.82 -41.61 17.76
C GLN A 100 -20.71 -40.80 18.71
N GLN A 101 -20.13 -40.16 19.72
CA GLN A 101 -20.50 -38.79 19.92
C GLN A 101 -19.97 -38.04 18.70
N THR A 102 -20.69 -38.22 17.60
CA THR A 102 -20.84 -37.12 16.66
C THR A 102 -21.38 -35.97 17.51
N SER A 103 -20.49 -35.33 18.28
CA SER A 103 -20.72 -33.95 18.56
C SER A 103 -20.94 -33.36 17.19
N ASN A 104 -22.18 -32.98 16.88
CA ASN A 104 -22.54 -32.08 15.80
C ASN A 104 -21.89 -30.70 16.07
N LEU A 105 -20.63 -30.74 16.39
CA LEU A 105 -19.69 -29.63 16.21
C LEU A 105 -19.42 -29.59 14.69
N SER A 106 -20.49 -29.24 13.94
CA SER A 106 -20.23 -28.47 12.72
C SER A 106 -19.12 -27.51 13.10
N PRO A 107 -17.96 -27.54 12.44
CA PRO A 107 -16.88 -26.62 12.77
C PRO A 107 -17.55 -25.26 12.81
N LYS A 108 -17.66 -24.69 14.01
CA LYS A 108 -18.29 -23.39 14.22
C LYS A 108 -17.50 -22.50 13.26
N LYS A 109 -18.07 -22.19 12.08
CA LYS A 109 -17.46 -21.22 11.17
C LYS A 109 -17.16 -20.05 12.05
N VAL A 110 -15.89 -19.89 12.40
CA VAL A 110 -15.46 -18.75 13.22
C VAL A 110 -15.92 -17.55 12.42
N SER A 111 -17.01 -16.93 12.87
CA SER A 111 -17.62 -15.80 12.19
C SER A 111 -16.51 -14.73 12.11
N GLN A 112 -15.97 -14.57 10.93
CA GLN A 112 -14.97 -13.55 10.68
C GLN A 112 -15.68 -12.22 10.81
N ASN A 113 -15.41 -11.50 11.88
CA ASN A 113 -15.89 -10.13 12.00
C ASN A 113 -14.94 -9.23 11.19
N PRO A 114 -15.34 -8.74 10.00
CA PRO A 114 -14.47 -7.93 9.13
C PRO A 114 -14.09 -6.61 9.81
N PHE A 115 -14.95 -6.04 10.65
CA PHE A 115 -14.65 -4.83 11.40
C PHE A 115 -13.54 -5.04 12.43
N LYS A 116 -13.57 -6.17 13.15
CA LYS A 116 -12.51 -6.51 14.11
C LYS A 116 -11.18 -6.73 13.40
N GLN A 117 -11.18 -7.39 12.24
CA GLN A 117 -9.98 -7.55 11.42
C GLN A 117 -9.47 -6.19 10.93
N LEU A 118 -10.36 -5.33 10.41
CA LEU A 118 -10.00 -3.99 9.95
C LEU A 118 -9.34 -3.17 11.07
N THR A 119 -9.95 -3.14 12.26
CA THR A 119 -9.40 -2.40 13.40
C THR A 119 -8.03 -2.93 13.83
N LEU A 120 -7.86 -4.24 13.89
CA LEU A 120 -6.58 -4.87 14.26
C LEU A 120 -5.49 -4.57 13.24
N LEU A 121 -5.80 -4.68 11.94
CA LEU A 121 -4.86 -4.40 10.86
C LEU A 121 -4.51 -2.92 10.79
N THR A 122 -5.49 -2.03 10.96
CA THR A 122 -5.25 -0.57 11.01
C THR A 122 -4.34 -0.21 12.17
N ARG A 123 -4.57 -0.78 13.37
CA ARG A 123 -3.70 -0.56 14.53
C ARG A 123 -2.28 -1.08 14.26
N ARG A 124 -2.14 -2.29 13.72
CA ARG A 124 -0.83 -2.85 13.35
C ARG A 124 -0.09 -1.96 12.37
N TYR A 125 -0.78 -1.50 11.32
CA TYR A 125 -0.17 -0.66 10.30
C TYR A 125 0.19 0.73 10.85
N PHE A 126 -0.66 1.30 11.68
CA PHE A 126 -0.35 2.55 12.39
C PHE A 126 0.90 2.44 13.27
N ASP A 127 1.00 1.36 14.06
CA ASP A 127 2.15 1.12 14.93
C ASP A 127 3.45 0.93 14.11
N LEU A 128 3.39 0.26 12.96
CA LEU A 128 4.52 0.11 12.04
C LEU A 128 4.95 1.46 11.47
N THR A 129 4.01 2.25 10.96
CA THR A 129 4.27 3.57 10.39
C THR A 129 4.87 4.52 11.42
N ARG A 130 4.35 4.52 12.65
CA ARG A 130 4.84 5.39 13.74
C ARG A 130 6.25 5.00 14.22
N ARG A 131 6.62 3.74 14.13
CA ARG A 131 7.96 3.27 14.54
C ARG A 131 9.04 3.57 13.51
N ASP A 132 8.68 3.75 12.28
CA ASP A 132 9.57 4.10 11.18
C ASP A 132 9.65 5.64 11.02
N LEU A 133 10.30 6.28 12.01
CA LEU A 133 10.36 7.74 12.10
C LEU A 133 11.05 8.39 10.91
N VAL A 134 12.04 7.74 10.32
CA VAL A 134 12.79 8.29 9.18
C VAL A 134 11.88 8.36 7.94
N ASN A 135 11.23 7.26 7.58
CA ASN A 135 10.34 7.23 6.44
C ASN A 135 9.10 8.11 6.66
N LEU A 136 8.58 8.17 7.89
CA LEU A 136 7.48 9.06 8.25
C LEU A 136 7.89 10.54 8.11
N ALA A 137 9.07 10.93 8.61
CA ALA A 137 9.59 12.29 8.48
C ALA A 137 9.82 12.66 7.00
N LEU A 138 10.42 11.77 6.21
CA LEU A 138 10.59 11.98 4.78
C LEU A 138 9.23 12.16 4.07
N ALA A 139 8.26 11.31 4.36
CA ALA A 139 6.92 11.41 3.78
C ALA A 139 6.22 12.73 4.14
N LEU A 140 6.37 13.21 5.37
CA LEU A 140 5.68 14.42 5.84
C LEU A 140 6.41 15.71 5.44
N LEU A 141 7.74 15.73 5.42
CA LEU A 141 8.52 16.97 5.31
C LEU A 141 9.04 17.26 3.90
N THR A 142 9.17 16.26 3.03
CA THR A 142 9.74 16.45 1.69
C THR A 142 8.96 17.49 0.88
N ALA A 143 7.63 17.36 0.78
CA ALA A 143 6.82 18.32 0.02
C ALA A 143 6.75 19.70 0.70
N PRO A 144 6.46 19.84 2.00
CA PRO A 144 6.49 21.13 2.67
C PRO A 144 7.81 21.88 2.53
N ILE A 145 8.95 21.19 2.70
CA ILE A 145 10.28 21.81 2.51
C ILE A 145 10.47 22.24 1.05
N GLY A 146 10.16 21.36 0.08
CA GLY A 146 10.27 21.72 -1.34
C GLY A 146 9.40 22.91 -1.72
N ILE A 147 8.16 22.98 -1.23
CA ILE A 147 7.22 24.07 -1.50
C ILE A 147 7.69 25.37 -0.83
N SER A 148 8.28 25.32 0.37
CA SER A 148 8.80 26.49 1.07
C SER A 148 9.94 27.21 0.32
N LEU A 149 10.59 26.54 -0.62
CA LEU A 149 11.61 27.15 -1.49
C LEU A 149 11.00 27.98 -2.64
N ILE A 150 9.72 27.79 -2.97
CA ILE A 150 9.08 28.52 -4.08
C ILE A 150 9.05 30.04 -3.81
N PRO A 151 8.58 30.55 -2.63
CA PRO A 151 8.63 31.99 -2.32
C PRO A 151 10.02 32.58 -2.40
N LEU A 152 11.06 31.82 -2.01
CA LEU A 152 12.45 32.26 -2.13
C LEU A 152 12.88 32.43 -3.58
N ALA A 153 12.41 31.54 -4.48
CA ALA A 153 12.74 31.59 -5.90
C ALA A 153 12.03 32.72 -6.65
N ILE A 154 10.81 33.09 -6.22
CA ILE A 154 9.97 34.10 -6.90
C ILE A 154 10.20 35.49 -6.32
N ARG A 155 10.83 35.59 -5.13
CA ARG A 155 11.06 36.83 -4.39
C ARG A 155 9.74 37.54 -4.05
N ASP A 156 9.69 38.88 -4.29
CA ASP A 156 8.57 39.75 -3.87
C ASP A 156 7.28 39.62 -4.71
N LYS A 157 7.25 38.74 -5.71
CA LYS A 157 6.06 38.54 -6.54
C LYS A 157 5.06 37.63 -5.86
N ASN A 158 3.80 38.05 -5.84
CA ASN A 158 2.69 37.21 -5.38
C ASN A 158 1.84 36.72 -6.55
N PRO A 159 2.13 35.51 -7.07
CA PRO A 159 1.49 35.03 -8.30
C PRO A 159 0.03 34.61 -8.13
N LEU A 160 -0.49 34.51 -6.90
CA LEU A 160 -1.84 34.03 -6.64
C LEU A 160 -2.88 35.14 -6.52
N ILE A 161 -2.48 36.41 -6.60
CA ILE A 161 -3.37 37.57 -6.52
C ILE A 161 -3.30 38.37 -7.82
N LEU A 162 -4.46 38.83 -8.26
CA LEU A 162 -4.54 39.76 -9.38
C LEU A 162 -3.85 41.08 -9.01
N GLY A 163 -2.86 41.51 -9.81
CA GLY A 163 -2.19 42.77 -9.62
C GLY A 163 -3.07 43.96 -9.98
N SER A 164 -2.72 45.15 -9.50
CA SER A 164 -3.39 46.41 -9.88
C SER A 164 -3.11 46.82 -11.33
N GLU A 165 -2.00 46.35 -11.89
CA GLU A 165 -1.60 46.59 -13.28
C GLU A 165 -1.62 45.27 -14.08
N PRO A 166 -2.00 45.34 -15.39
CA PRO A 166 -1.99 44.16 -16.28
C PRO A 166 -0.57 43.64 -16.47
N ASP A 167 -0.24 42.46 -15.92
CA ASP A 167 1.06 41.80 -16.12
C ASP A 167 0.88 40.50 -16.92
N PRO A 168 1.33 40.44 -18.19
CA PRO A 168 1.24 39.23 -19.02
C PRO A 168 2.00 38.02 -18.45
N SER A 169 2.94 38.25 -17.52
CA SER A 169 3.71 37.18 -16.89
C SER A 169 3.01 36.53 -15.69
N LEU A 170 1.94 37.15 -15.18
CA LEU A 170 1.27 36.73 -13.94
C LEU A 170 0.58 35.38 -14.07
N ALA A 171 -0.27 35.18 -15.07
CA ALA A 171 -0.99 33.93 -15.31
C ALA A 171 -0.03 32.74 -15.53
N PRO A 172 1.01 32.83 -16.41
CA PRO A 172 2.02 31.79 -16.53
C PRO A 172 2.77 31.50 -15.21
N LEU A 173 3.07 32.52 -14.43
CA LEU A 173 3.78 32.37 -13.16
C LEU A 173 2.87 31.66 -12.11
N ALA A 174 1.60 32.06 -12.02
CA ALA A 174 0.61 31.40 -11.16
C ALA A 174 0.51 29.91 -11.49
N LEU A 175 0.36 29.56 -12.77
CA LEU A 175 0.29 28.17 -13.22
C LEU A 175 1.54 27.38 -12.91
N ARG A 176 2.74 27.96 -13.07
CA ARG A 176 4.00 27.28 -12.71
C ARG A 176 4.06 26.96 -11.22
N VAL A 177 3.64 27.91 -10.35
CA VAL A 177 3.60 27.68 -8.89
C VAL A 177 2.61 26.57 -8.54
N LEU A 178 1.39 26.63 -9.06
CA LEU A 178 0.36 25.64 -8.83
C LEU A 178 0.76 24.26 -9.39
N PHE A 179 1.48 24.24 -10.50
CA PHE A 179 1.99 23.02 -11.12
C PHE A 179 3.11 22.38 -10.27
N VAL A 180 4.08 23.18 -9.77
CA VAL A 180 5.13 22.65 -8.88
C VAL A 180 4.51 22.12 -7.59
N PHE A 181 3.51 22.82 -7.04
CA PHE A 181 2.76 22.36 -5.89
C PHE A 181 2.05 21.02 -6.17
N THR A 182 1.42 20.90 -7.35
CA THR A 182 0.79 19.64 -7.80
C THR A 182 1.83 18.51 -7.95
N CYS A 183 2.98 18.78 -8.57
CA CYS A 183 4.04 17.80 -8.72
C CYS A 183 4.56 17.30 -7.37
N ALA A 184 4.71 18.20 -6.39
CA ALA A 184 5.10 17.83 -5.03
C ALA A 184 4.06 16.90 -4.38
N ALA A 185 2.76 17.20 -4.53
CA ALA A 185 1.68 16.36 -4.01
C ALA A 185 1.68 14.97 -4.68
N ILE A 186 1.82 14.92 -6.01
CA ILE A 186 1.88 13.65 -6.77
C ILE A 186 3.10 12.81 -6.33
N TRP A 187 4.27 13.44 -6.23
CA TRP A 187 5.49 12.77 -5.79
C TRP A 187 5.33 12.13 -4.42
N VAL A 188 4.88 12.90 -3.44
CA VAL A 188 4.76 12.44 -2.06
C VAL A 188 3.67 11.38 -1.92
N GLY A 189 2.53 11.55 -2.60
CA GLY A 189 1.46 10.56 -2.61
C GLY A 189 1.89 9.22 -3.18
N LEU A 190 2.60 9.23 -4.32
CA LEU A 190 3.13 8.01 -4.94
C LEU A 190 4.22 7.36 -4.07
N SER A 191 5.22 8.12 -3.63
CA SER A 191 6.35 7.59 -2.85
C SER A 191 5.90 6.95 -1.53
N SER A 192 4.84 7.46 -0.91
CA SER A 192 4.29 6.94 0.35
C SER A 192 3.54 5.60 0.16
N SER A 193 3.13 5.24 -1.05
CA SER A 193 2.22 4.11 -1.29
C SER A 193 2.76 3.02 -2.20
N LEU A 194 3.76 3.31 -3.04
CA LEU A 194 4.28 2.39 -4.05
C LEU A 194 4.80 1.05 -3.50
N GLN A 195 5.25 1.00 -2.25
CA GLN A 195 5.79 -0.22 -1.66
C GLN A 195 4.84 -0.92 -0.69
N GLU A 196 3.69 -0.33 -0.38
CA GLU A 196 2.86 -0.72 0.75
C GLU A 196 2.25 -2.12 0.67
N ILE A 197 1.99 -2.62 -0.52
CA ILE A 197 1.49 -3.99 -0.72
C ILE A 197 2.64 -4.95 -0.98
N VAL A 198 3.58 -4.58 -1.85
CA VAL A 198 4.65 -5.48 -2.28
C VAL A 198 5.60 -5.86 -1.13
N LYS A 199 5.89 -4.95 -0.21
CA LYS A 199 6.74 -5.22 0.96
C LYS A 199 6.14 -6.23 1.95
N GLU A 200 4.80 -6.35 1.97
CA GLU A 200 4.08 -7.28 2.85
C GLU A 200 3.55 -8.52 2.13
N ALA A 201 3.89 -8.73 0.85
CA ALA A 201 3.30 -9.79 0.04
C ALA A 201 3.44 -11.20 0.66
N ALA A 202 4.60 -11.53 1.23
CA ALA A 202 4.83 -12.82 1.88
C ALA A 202 4.02 -12.99 3.18
N ILE A 203 3.82 -11.89 3.93
CA ILE A 203 3.02 -11.89 5.16
C ILE A 203 1.54 -12.04 4.78
N PHE A 204 1.08 -11.27 3.80
CA PHE A 204 -0.29 -11.33 3.29
C PHE A 204 -0.67 -12.76 2.86
N LEU A 205 0.16 -13.43 2.07
CA LEU A 205 -0.11 -14.81 1.61
C LEU A 205 -0.27 -15.78 2.80
N ARG A 206 0.60 -15.69 3.82
CA ARG A 206 0.48 -16.53 5.03
C ARG A 206 -0.77 -16.23 5.83
N GLU A 207 -1.12 -14.96 5.98
CA GLU A 207 -2.32 -14.54 6.73
C GLU A 207 -3.61 -14.91 5.98
N ARG A 208 -3.58 -14.96 4.63
CA ARG A 208 -4.70 -15.46 3.83
C ARG A 208 -5.03 -16.93 4.12
N LEU A 209 -4.01 -17.76 4.35
CA LEU A 209 -4.21 -19.17 4.73
C LEU A 209 -4.96 -19.34 6.06
N VAL A 210 -4.93 -18.34 6.93
CA VAL A 210 -5.65 -18.33 8.21
C VAL A 210 -6.86 -17.39 8.20
N ASN A 211 -7.50 -17.23 7.03
CA ASN A 211 -8.75 -16.49 6.83
C ASN A 211 -8.68 -14.96 6.96
N LEU A 212 -7.57 -14.33 6.59
CA LEU A 212 -7.54 -12.87 6.46
C LEU A 212 -8.49 -12.39 5.36
N GLY A 213 -9.39 -11.45 5.65
CA GLY A 213 -10.27 -10.82 4.67
C GLY A 213 -9.53 -9.82 3.78
N LEU A 214 -9.79 -9.84 2.46
CA LEU A 214 -9.15 -8.91 1.52
C LEU A 214 -9.64 -7.46 1.74
N ILE A 215 -10.93 -7.27 1.99
CA ILE A 215 -11.51 -5.94 2.28
C ILE A 215 -10.90 -5.32 3.55
N PRO A 216 -10.83 -6.00 4.71
CA PRO A 216 -10.14 -5.49 5.89
C PRO A 216 -8.67 -5.16 5.63
N TYR A 217 -7.96 -5.98 4.85
CA TYR A 217 -6.56 -5.73 4.51
C TYR A 217 -6.37 -4.44 3.71
N LEU A 218 -7.04 -4.30 2.56
CA LEU A 218 -6.94 -3.10 1.73
C LEU A 218 -7.55 -1.88 2.44
N GLY A 219 -8.65 -2.06 3.15
CA GLY A 219 -9.29 -0.99 3.95
C GLY A 219 -8.34 -0.41 4.99
N SER A 220 -7.55 -1.24 5.69
CA SER A 220 -6.54 -0.75 6.65
C SER A 220 -5.47 0.11 5.98
N LYS A 221 -5.02 -0.26 4.75
CA LYS A 221 -4.07 0.54 3.97
C LYS A 221 -4.66 1.89 3.56
N VAL A 222 -5.89 1.88 3.04
CA VAL A 222 -6.58 3.11 2.62
C VAL A 222 -6.81 4.06 3.82
N LEU A 223 -7.20 3.53 4.98
CA LEU A 223 -7.41 4.35 6.19
C LEU A 223 -6.12 5.04 6.66
N ILE A 224 -5.02 4.31 6.76
CA ILE A 224 -3.75 4.89 7.21
C ILE A 224 -3.16 5.84 6.16
N LEU A 225 -3.15 5.46 4.89
CA LEU A 225 -2.70 6.35 3.81
C LEU A 225 -3.59 7.59 3.68
N GLY A 226 -4.92 7.45 3.85
CA GLY A 226 -5.85 8.58 3.88
C GLY A 226 -5.59 9.54 5.05
N SER A 227 -5.29 9.02 6.24
CA SER A 227 -4.90 9.84 7.39
C SER A 227 -3.54 10.54 7.17
N LEU A 228 -2.60 9.85 6.53
CA LEU A 228 -1.32 10.43 6.13
C LEU A 228 -1.52 11.53 5.08
N ALA A 229 -2.38 11.30 4.07
CA ALA A 229 -2.75 12.31 3.07
C ALA A 229 -3.35 13.56 3.71
N LEU A 230 -4.21 13.38 4.71
CA LEU A 230 -4.78 14.52 5.45
C LEU A 230 -3.70 15.33 6.16
N LEU A 231 -2.78 14.67 6.86
CA LEU A 231 -1.69 15.34 7.56
C LEU A 231 -0.73 16.04 6.57
N GLN A 232 -0.39 15.39 5.46
CA GLN A 232 0.40 15.99 4.38
C GLN A 232 -0.30 17.22 3.78
N THR A 233 -1.63 17.13 3.56
CA THR A 233 -2.44 18.26 3.09
C THR A 233 -2.33 19.44 4.02
N LEU A 234 -2.50 19.23 5.33
CA LEU A 234 -2.40 20.32 6.32
C LEU A 234 -1.03 21.00 6.30
N LEU A 235 0.04 20.21 6.20
CA LEU A 235 1.40 20.74 6.15
C LEU A 235 1.67 21.49 4.84
N MET A 236 1.31 20.93 3.68
CA MET A 236 1.51 21.56 2.38
C MET A 236 0.70 22.85 2.23
N VAL A 237 -0.59 22.81 2.61
CA VAL A 237 -1.47 23.98 2.59
C VAL A 237 -0.99 25.04 3.59
N GLY A 238 -0.53 24.64 4.77
CA GLY A 238 0.06 25.55 5.74
C GLY A 238 1.23 26.35 5.14
N VAL A 239 2.14 25.66 4.43
CA VAL A 239 3.28 26.34 3.77
C VAL A 239 2.84 27.31 2.68
N ILE A 240 1.87 26.94 1.85
CA ILE A 240 1.41 27.83 0.76
C ILE A 240 0.67 29.06 1.31
N LEU A 241 -0.08 28.90 2.40
CA LEU A 241 -0.79 30.01 3.07
C LEU A 241 0.15 30.96 3.80
N ILE A 242 1.29 30.47 4.27
CA ILE A 242 2.34 31.31 4.88
C ILE A 242 3.17 32.01 3.80
N GLY A 243 3.50 31.28 2.73
CA GLY A 243 4.39 31.77 1.67
C GLY A 243 3.75 32.74 0.67
N PHE A 244 2.42 32.70 0.53
CA PHE A 244 1.69 33.49 -0.45
C PHE A 244 0.44 34.12 0.16
N LYS A 245 0.11 35.33 -0.28
CA LYS A 245 -1.18 35.95 0.05
C LYS A 245 -2.31 35.16 -0.64
N SER A 246 -3.39 34.94 0.08
CA SER A 246 -4.55 34.22 -0.43
C SER A 246 -5.28 35.04 -1.49
N PRO A 247 -5.69 34.45 -2.61
CA PRO A 247 -6.56 35.11 -3.58
C PRO A 247 -7.95 35.36 -3.00
N GLU A 248 -8.68 36.30 -3.58
CA GLU A 248 -10.09 36.52 -3.24
C GLU A 248 -10.94 35.29 -3.58
N PRO A 249 -11.89 34.92 -2.71
CA PRO A 249 -12.74 33.76 -2.95
C PRO A 249 -13.71 33.99 -4.12
N ASN A 250 -13.66 33.14 -5.14
CA ASN A 250 -14.60 33.17 -6.26
C ASN A 250 -15.76 32.18 -6.08
N LEU A 251 -15.48 30.94 -5.72
CA LEU A 251 -16.47 29.86 -5.56
C LEU A 251 -16.55 29.40 -4.11
N ILE A 252 -15.41 29.03 -3.56
CA ILE A 252 -15.23 28.65 -2.16
C ILE A 252 -14.01 29.40 -1.59
N SER A 253 -13.87 29.44 -0.27
CA SER A 253 -12.68 30.03 0.33
C SER A 253 -11.42 29.32 -0.16
N TRP A 254 -10.37 30.09 -0.44
CA TRP A 254 -9.09 29.56 -0.93
C TRP A 254 -8.55 28.44 -0.04
N GLN A 255 -8.61 28.61 1.28
CA GLN A 255 -8.10 27.65 2.26
C GLN A 255 -8.80 26.29 2.13
N LEU A 256 -10.12 26.28 1.99
CA LEU A 256 -10.91 25.07 1.78
C LEU A 256 -10.65 24.47 0.39
N GLY A 257 -10.63 25.32 -0.64
CA GLY A 257 -10.43 24.87 -2.02
C GLY A 257 -9.08 24.20 -2.23
N VAL A 258 -8.00 24.83 -1.78
CA VAL A 258 -6.65 24.27 -1.87
C VAL A 258 -6.52 23.02 -1.01
N GLY A 259 -7.15 22.99 0.18
CA GLY A 259 -7.17 21.82 1.06
C GLY A 259 -7.85 20.61 0.41
N ILE A 260 -9.07 20.78 -0.11
CA ILE A 260 -9.81 19.70 -0.77
C ILE A 260 -9.05 19.21 -2.01
N THR A 261 -8.56 20.11 -2.86
CA THR A 261 -7.82 19.75 -4.07
C THR A 261 -6.54 18.96 -3.74
N THR A 262 -5.76 19.44 -2.74
CA THR A 262 -4.53 18.76 -2.31
C THR A 262 -4.83 17.38 -1.74
N PHE A 263 -5.83 17.28 -0.87
CA PHE A 263 -6.24 16.00 -0.28
C PHE A 263 -6.68 14.99 -1.33
N LEU A 264 -7.54 15.40 -2.27
CA LEU A 264 -7.99 14.53 -3.36
C LEU A 264 -6.83 14.11 -4.26
N THR A 265 -5.92 15.02 -4.57
CA THR A 265 -4.70 14.71 -5.36
C THR A 265 -3.84 13.67 -4.66
N LEU A 266 -3.53 13.86 -3.38
CA LEU A 266 -2.75 12.90 -2.57
C LEU A 266 -3.45 11.55 -2.49
N LEU A 267 -4.75 11.52 -2.19
CA LEU A 267 -5.53 10.29 -2.08
C LEU A 267 -5.54 9.51 -3.39
N THR A 268 -5.71 10.21 -4.51
CA THR A 268 -5.69 9.59 -5.85
C THR A 268 -4.30 9.04 -6.17
N CYS A 269 -3.24 9.78 -5.87
CA CYS A 269 -1.87 9.34 -6.10
C CYS A 269 -1.49 8.15 -5.21
N MET A 270 -1.92 8.14 -3.96
CA MET A 270 -1.73 7.00 -3.06
C MET A 270 -2.48 5.76 -3.55
N SER A 271 -3.68 5.94 -4.10
CA SER A 271 -4.46 4.84 -4.69
C SER A 271 -3.79 4.28 -5.95
N LEU A 272 -3.21 5.15 -6.79
CA LEU A 272 -2.40 4.75 -7.95
C LEU A 272 -1.14 3.98 -7.49
N GLY A 273 -0.45 4.48 -6.46
CA GLY A 273 0.71 3.80 -5.89
C GLY A 273 0.38 2.42 -5.31
N LEU A 274 -0.77 2.27 -4.62
CA LEU A 274 -1.25 0.96 -4.17
C LEU A 274 -1.52 0.01 -5.35
N MET A 275 -2.12 0.51 -6.44
CA MET A 275 -2.36 -0.28 -7.64
C MET A 275 -1.04 -0.79 -8.25
N VAL A 276 -0.05 0.07 -8.38
CA VAL A 276 1.28 -0.31 -8.89
C VAL A 276 1.98 -1.26 -7.92
N SER A 277 1.90 -1.02 -6.61
CA SER A 277 2.40 -1.92 -5.57
C SER A 277 1.81 -3.32 -5.66
N ALA A 278 0.54 -3.43 -6.07
CA ALA A 278 -0.13 -4.70 -6.31
C ALA A 278 0.32 -5.39 -7.61
N LEU A 279 0.81 -4.65 -8.61
CA LEU A 279 1.27 -5.19 -9.90
C LEU A 279 2.69 -5.73 -9.85
N VAL A 280 3.59 -5.06 -9.14
CA VAL A 280 5.03 -5.36 -9.14
C VAL A 280 5.35 -6.58 -8.25
N LYS A 281 6.53 -7.17 -8.49
CA LYS A 281 6.98 -8.38 -7.78
C LYS A 281 7.87 -8.08 -6.56
N ASN A 282 8.53 -6.94 -6.54
CA ASN A 282 9.45 -6.55 -5.46
C ASN A 282 9.49 -5.02 -5.29
N SER A 283 10.04 -4.56 -4.16
CA SER A 283 10.15 -3.15 -3.81
C SER A 283 11.05 -2.35 -4.75
N GLN A 284 12.05 -2.99 -5.39
CA GLN A 284 12.92 -2.31 -6.34
C GLN A 284 12.15 -1.92 -7.61
N GLN A 285 11.32 -2.84 -8.15
CA GLN A 285 10.44 -2.53 -9.29
C GLN A 285 9.43 -1.42 -8.93
N ALA A 286 8.91 -1.42 -7.69
CA ALA A 286 8.02 -0.37 -7.23
C ALA A 286 8.70 1.01 -7.29
N ASN A 287 9.92 1.12 -6.76
CA ASN A 287 10.68 2.37 -6.80
C ASN A 287 11.01 2.82 -8.22
N SER A 288 11.38 1.89 -9.10
CA SER A 288 11.68 2.19 -10.50
C SER A 288 10.45 2.64 -11.29
N ALA A 289 9.25 2.34 -10.84
CA ALA A 289 8.00 2.81 -11.45
C ALA A 289 7.73 4.31 -11.17
N LEU A 290 8.31 4.89 -10.11
CA LEU A 290 8.03 6.28 -9.73
C LEU A 290 8.32 7.29 -10.85
N PRO A 291 9.52 7.33 -11.48
CA PRO A 291 9.77 8.24 -12.60
C PRO A 291 8.86 7.97 -13.79
N LEU A 292 8.57 6.70 -14.09
CA LEU A 292 7.68 6.30 -15.19
C LEU A 292 6.25 6.82 -15.00
N LEU A 293 5.77 6.92 -13.78
CA LEU A 293 4.46 7.47 -13.45
C LEU A 293 4.47 9.00 -13.45
N LEU A 294 5.57 9.63 -13.01
CA LEU A 294 5.65 11.08 -12.87
C LEU A 294 5.85 11.80 -14.21
N LEU A 295 6.69 11.27 -15.11
CA LEU A 295 6.98 11.93 -16.37
C LEU A 295 5.74 12.22 -17.22
N PRO A 296 4.80 11.28 -17.43
CA PRO A 296 3.54 11.58 -18.12
C PRO A 296 2.70 12.64 -17.40
N GLN A 297 2.68 12.64 -16.06
CA GLN A 297 1.96 13.66 -15.29
C GLN A 297 2.52 15.06 -15.52
N ILE A 298 3.84 15.17 -15.65
CA ILE A 298 4.51 16.46 -15.94
C ILE A 298 4.21 16.91 -17.38
N ILE A 299 4.38 16.02 -18.35
CA ILE A 299 4.27 16.34 -19.79
C ILE A 299 2.82 16.70 -20.15
N PHE A 300 1.85 15.89 -19.73
CA PHE A 300 0.45 16.03 -20.12
C PHE A 300 -0.40 16.82 -19.12
N SER A 301 0.22 17.58 -18.22
CA SER A 301 -0.48 18.47 -17.28
C SER A 301 -1.25 19.62 -17.96
N GLY A 302 -0.81 20.02 -19.16
CA GLY A 302 -1.32 21.21 -19.87
C GLY A 302 -0.67 22.53 -19.44
N VAL A 303 0.34 22.49 -18.57
CA VAL A 303 1.06 23.70 -18.11
C VAL A 303 2.30 23.96 -18.96
N LEU A 304 3.10 22.93 -19.26
CA LEU A 304 4.33 23.06 -20.03
C LEU A 304 4.08 23.12 -21.54
N PHE A 305 3.09 22.38 -22.01
CA PHE A 305 2.76 22.27 -23.43
C PHE A 305 1.25 22.43 -23.62
N LYS A 306 0.86 23.10 -24.73
CA LYS A 306 -0.54 23.18 -25.15
C LYS A 306 -1.04 21.80 -25.54
N MET A 307 -2.17 21.37 -24.95
CA MET A 307 -2.73 20.04 -25.20
C MET A 307 -3.70 20.08 -26.38
N GLU A 308 -3.26 19.59 -27.55
CA GLU A 308 -4.06 19.54 -28.78
C GLU A 308 -4.15 18.09 -29.32
N GLY A 309 -5.20 17.80 -30.07
CA GLY A 309 -5.39 16.51 -30.75
C GLY A 309 -5.35 15.31 -29.78
N ILE A 310 -4.45 14.34 -30.04
CA ILE A 310 -4.30 13.12 -29.23
C ILE A 310 -3.79 13.46 -27.82
N ALA A 311 -2.88 14.44 -27.68
CA ALA A 311 -2.34 14.86 -26.39
C ALA A 311 -3.45 15.34 -25.44
N SER A 312 -4.48 16.03 -25.97
CA SER A 312 -5.64 16.43 -25.18
C SER A 312 -6.42 15.22 -24.63
N LYS A 313 -6.58 14.14 -25.40
CA LYS A 313 -7.23 12.91 -24.94
C LYS A 313 -6.40 12.18 -23.90
N VAL A 314 -5.09 12.06 -24.09
CA VAL A 314 -4.18 11.43 -23.14
C VAL A 314 -4.14 12.19 -21.81
N SER A 315 -4.21 13.53 -21.86
CA SER A 315 -4.20 14.35 -20.64
C SER A 315 -5.38 14.08 -19.71
N TRP A 316 -6.49 13.52 -20.19
CA TRP A 316 -7.62 13.10 -19.35
C TRP A 316 -7.27 11.99 -18.36
N LEU A 317 -6.27 11.17 -18.68
CA LEU A 317 -5.77 10.12 -17.79
C LEU A 317 -4.79 10.65 -16.75
N MET A 318 -4.39 11.91 -16.85
CA MET A 318 -3.38 12.50 -15.97
C MET A 318 -4.02 13.21 -14.79
N LEU A 319 -3.58 12.86 -13.59
CA LEU A 319 -4.06 13.45 -12.33
C LEU A 319 -3.67 14.93 -12.21
N SER A 320 -2.48 15.27 -12.71
CA SER A 320 -1.94 16.63 -12.73
C SER A 320 -2.85 17.63 -13.45
N ARG A 321 -3.47 17.21 -14.56
CA ARG A 321 -4.43 18.05 -15.28
C ARG A 321 -5.59 18.48 -14.41
N TRP A 322 -6.19 17.54 -13.68
CA TRP A 322 -7.37 17.78 -12.84
C TRP A 322 -7.03 18.58 -11.60
N SER A 323 -5.86 18.30 -11.00
CA SER A 323 -5.38 19.06 -9.85
C SER A 323 -5.04 20.51 -10.22
N VAL A 324 -4.27 20.71 -11.29
CA VAL A 324 -3.94 22.06 -11.78
C VAL A 324 -5.19 22.79 -12.27
N GLY A 325 -6.13 22.08 -12.93
CA GLY A 325 -7.42 22.65 -13.35
C GLY A 325 -8.23 23.18 -12.16
N ALA A 326 -8.31 22.39 -11.07
CA ALA A 326 -9.00 22.82 -9.86
C ALA A 326 -8.31 24.04 -9.20
N TYR A 327 -6.99 24.00 -9.04
CA TYR A 327 -6.26 25.15 -8.48
C TYR A 327 -6.39 26.40 -9.37
N GLY A 328 -6.27 26.25 -10.69
CA GLY A 328 -6.39 27.34 -11.65
C GLY A 328 -7.78 28.01 -11.62
N SER A 329 -8.83 27.21 -11.45
CA SER A 329 -10.21 27.71 -11.26
C SER A 329 -10.37 28.47 -9.95
N LEU A 330 -9.76 27.97 -8.86
CA LEU A 330 -9.83 28.61 -7.54
C LEU A 330 -9.10 29.95 -7.48
N VAL A 331 -7.96 30.05 -8.18
CA VAL A 331 -7.17 31.30 -8.29
C VAL A 331 -7.75 32.23 -9.36
N ASN A 332 -8.63 31.73 -10.25
CA ASN A 332 -9.13 32.43 -11.42
C ASN A 332 -8.02 32.92 -12.35
N VAL A 333 -7.19 31.97 -12.79
CA VAL A 333 -6.04 32.26 -13.65
C VAL A 333 -6.45 32.97 -14.95
N ASN A 334 -7.64 32.69 -15.49
CA ASN A 334 -8.14 33.34 -16.71
C ASN A 334 -8.32 34.87 -16.53
N ALA A 335 -8.67 35.36 -15.32
CA ALA A 335 -8.76 36.79 -15.02
C ALA A 335 -7.40 37.48 -14.95
N MET A 336 -6.31 36.73 -14.79
CA MET A 336 -4.93 37.27 -14.76
C MET A 336 -4.37 37.53 -16.14
N ILE A 337 -5.09 37.17 -17.20
CA ILE A 337 -4.66 37.37 -18.59
C ILE A 337 -5.08 38.77 -19.02
N PRO A 338 -4.15 39.68 -19.37
CA PRO A 338 -4.50 41.00 -19.84
C PRO A 338 -5.25 40.94 -21.17
N ALA A 339 -6.08 41.97 -21.42
CA ALA A 339 -6.76 42.12 -22.70
C ALA A 339 -5.73 42.14 -23.86
N PRO A 340 -6.03 41.49 -24.99
CA PRO A 340 -5.09 41.47 -26.12
C PRO A 340 -4.84 42.89 -26.66
N THR A 341 -3.57 43.27 -26.72
CA THR A 341 -3.17 44.55 -27.30
C THR A 341 -3.36 44.47 -28.82
N LYS A 342 -4.21 45.37 -29.36
CA LYS A 342 -4.46 45.49 -30.79
C LYS A 342 -3.57 46.57 -31.36
N PHE A 343 -2.87 46.28 -32.45
CA PHE A 343 -2.17 47.28 -33.24
C PHE A 343 -3.16 48.13 -34.05
N PRO A 344 -2.77 49.33 -34.48
CA PRO A 344 -3.62 50.17 -35.35
C PRO A 344 -4.00 49.49 -36.66
N ASN A 345 -3.23 48.52 -37.12
CA ASN A 345 -3.50 47.72 -38.32
C ASN A 345 -4.46 46.53 -38.08
N GLY A 346 -5.04 46.41 -36.88
CA GLY A 346 -6.01 45.35 -36.53
C GLY A 346 -5.36 44.01 -36.13
N THR A 347 -4.01 43.86 -36.21
CA THR A 347 -3.33 42.66 -35.75
C THR A 347 -3.24 42.62 -34.20
N THR A 348 -3.43 41.46 -33.60
CA THR A 348 -3.25 41.26 -32.18
C THR A 348 -1.85 40.73 -31.88
N LEU A 349 -1.23 41.24 -30.83
CA LEU A 349 0.02 40.67 -30.29
C LEU A 349 -0.22 39.24 -29.78
N PRO A 350 0.63 38.28 -30.17
CA PRO A 350 0.57 36.95 -29.56
C PRO A 350 0.74 37.05 -28.06
N GLN A 351 -0.22 36.52 -27.32
CA GLN A 351 -0.14 36.45 -25.85
C GLN A 351 0.64 35.20 -25.44
N PRO A 352 1.48 35.27 -24.39
CA PRO A 352 2.26 34.13 -23.93
C PRO A 352 1.34 33.04 -23.32
N PHE A 353 0.10 33.39 -22.98
CA PHE A 353 -0.90 32.48 -22.44
C PHE A 353 -2.29 32.90 -22.88
N GLU A 354 -3.11 31.95 -23.32
CA GLU A 354 -4.51 32.16 -23.73
C GLU A 354 -5.46 31.60 -22.66
N ALA A 355 -6.60 32.27 -22.47
CA ALA A 355 -7.63 31.78 -21.60
C ALA A 355 -8.14 30.40 -22.07
N THR A 356 -8.32 29.48 -21.13
CA THR A 356 -8.81 28.14 -21.43
C THR A 356 -9.95 27.75 -20.51
N PRO A 357 -10.94 26.97 -21.00
CA PRO A 357 -12.04 26.49 -20.16
C PRO A 357 -11.59 25.65 -18.97
N VAL A 358 -10.36 25.12 -19.01
CA VAL A 358 -9.79 24.28 -17.93
C VAL A 358 -9.67 25.06 -16.61
N TYR A 359 -9.47 26.38 -16.67
CA TYR A 359 -9.29 27.25 -15.51
C TYR A 359 -10.47 28.18 -15.24
N ASP A 360 -11.60 27.96 -15.89
CA ASP A 360 -12.80 28.77 -15.65
C ASP A 360 -13.28 28.63 -14.20
N PRO A 361 -13.52 29.74 -13.49
CA PRO A 361 -14.00 29.73 -12.11
C PRO A 361 -15.50 29.42 -12.05
N THR A 362 -15.87 28.21 -12.43
CA THR A 362 -17.26 27.74 -12.42
C THR A 362 -17.42 26.50 -11.56
N TRP A 363 -18.58 26.36 -10.89
CA TRP A 363 -18.92 25.15 -10.13
C TRP A 363 -18.89 23.90 -11.00
N HIS A 364 -19.29 24.00 -12.26
CA HIS A 364 -19.25 22.89 -13.19
C HIS A 364 -17.81 22.37 -13.37
N ASN A 365 -16.88 23.28 -13.64
CA ASN A 365 -15.47 22.93 -13.84
C ASN A 365 -14.81 22.40 -12.55
N LEU A 366 -15.05 23.03 -11.41
CA LEU A 366 -14.51 22.59 -10.13
C LEU A 366 -15.02 21.19 -9.75
N ASN A 367 -16.33 20.95 -9.91
CA ASN A 367 -16.94 19.64 -9.64
C ASN A 367 -16.46 18.58 -10.62
N LEU A 368 -16.23 18.93 -11.89
CA LEU A 368 -15.64 18.01 -12.88
C LEU A 368 -14.23 17.58 -12.45
N ASN A 369 -13.38 18.51 -12.04
CA ASN A 369 -12.02 18.22 -11.58
C ASN A 369 -12.03 17.31 -10.35
N PHE A 370 -12.83 17.62 -9.33
CA PHE A 370 -12.97 16.80 -8.12
C PHE A 370 -13.57 15.43 -8.43
N GLY A 371 -14.61 15.39 -9.27
CA GLY A 371 -15.27 14.15 -9.67
C GLY A 371 -14.34 13.20 -10.42
N LEU A 372 -13.47 13.74 -11.29
CA LEU A 372 -12.50 12.91 -12.00
C LEU A 372 -11.35 12.43 -11.10
N LEU A 373 -10.89 13.21 -10.13
CA LEU A 373 -9.95 12.72 -9.11
C LEU A 373 -10.57 11.57 -8.29
N LEU A 374 -11.83 11.70 -7.88
CA LEU A 374 -12.55 10.64 -7.16
C LEU A 374 -12.79 9.40 -8.05
N LEU A 375 -13.10 9.60 -9.32
CA LEU A 375 -13.27 8.50 -10.27
C LEU A 375 -11.94 7.72 -10.42
N HIS A 376 -10.82 8.40 -10.64
CA HIS A 376 -9.50 7.78 -10.72
C HIS A 376 -9.17 7.02 -9.42
N THR A 377 -9.44 7.61 -8.26
CA THR A 377 -9.27 6.93 -6.95
C THR A 377 -10.06 5.62 -6.92
N SER A 378 -11.33 5.66 -7.29
CA SER A 378 -12.22 4.49 -7.28
C SER A 378 -11.75 3.40 -8.26
N VAL A 379 -11.33 3.80 -9.46
CA VAL A 379 -10.79 2.88 -10.47
C VAL A 379 -9.51 2.22 -9.95
N TYR A 380 -8.55 2.99 -9.43
CA TYR A 380 -7.29 2.44 -8.94
C TYR A 380 -7.49 1.49 -7.76
N LEU A 381 -8.37 1.81 -6.80
CA LEU A 381 -8.69 0.93 -5.68
C LEU A 381 -9.40 -0.36 -6.14
N THR A 382 -10.32 -0.25 -7.11
CA THR A 382 -11.00 -1.42 -7.68
C THR A 382 -10.02 -2.34 -8.41
N VAL A 383 -9.10 -1.78 -9.20
CA VAL A 383 -8.04 -2.56 -9.86
C VAL A 383 -7.10 -3.18 -8.83
N THR A 384 -6.74 -2.46 -7.78
CA THR A 384 -5.92 -2.99 -6.67
C THR A 384 -6.60 -4.20 -6.02
N PHE A 385 -7.89 -4.10 -5.73
CA PHE A 385 -8.68 -5.20 -5.17
C PHE A 385 -8.69 -6.41 -6.11
N TRP A 386 -8.95 -6.20 -7.39
CA TRP A 386 -8.98 -7.24 -8.39
C TRP A 386 -7.61 -7.93 -8.56
N LEU A 387 -6.51 -7.17 -8.59
CA LEU A 387 -5.15 -7.71 -8.66
C LEU A 387 -4.81 -8.56 -7.43
N GLN A 388 -5.17 -8.10 -6.23
CA GLN A 388 -4.93 -8.85 -5.00
C GLN A 388 -5.80 -10.11 -4.94
N LYS A 389 -7.04 -10.04 -5.42
CA LYS A 389 -7.93 -11.21 -5.53
C LYS A 389 -7.38 -12.27 -6.48
N ARG A 390 -6.73 -11.86 -7.59
CA ARG A 390 -6.08 -12.80 -8.53
C ARG A 390 -4.85 -13.51 -7.96
N LYS A 391 -4.23 -12.94 -6.93
CA LYS A 391 -3.09 -13.54 -6.22
C LYS A 391 -3.54 -14.53 -5.13
N ASP A 392 -4.84 -14.61 -4.85
CA ASP A 392 -5.40 -15.63 -3.96
C ASP A 392 -5.22 -17.01 -4.57
N ILE A 393 -4.71 -17.92 -3.76
CA ILE A 393 -4.46 -19.31 -4.13
C ILE A 393 -5.76 -20.14 -4.04
N PHE A 394 -6.88 -19.52 -3.64
CA PHE A 394 -8.18 -20.16 -3.40
C PHE A 394 -9.29 -19.48 -4.20
#